data_0afa082ca86c092ae15f1b7749553e3d
#
_entry.id   0afa082ca86c092ae15f1b7749553e3d
#
_cell.length_a   1.000
_cell.length_b   1.000
_cell.length_c   1.000
_cell.angle_alpha   90.00
_cell.angle_beta   90.00
_cell.angle_gamma   90.00
#
_symmetry.space_group_name_H-M   'P 1'
#
loop_
_entity.id
_entity.type
_entity.pdbx_description
1 polymer ?
#
loop_
_entity_poly.entity_id
_entity_poly.type
_entity_poly.pdbx_seq_one_letter_code
_entity_poly.pdbx_strand_id
1 'polypeptide(L)'
;KIKNSYLASNINDENMSFIYAFAKILKINKNSFINIMSSFKGLPHRFEFFYKKKDINFINDSKATSFAATSSALSSLRNIYWILGGLPKKNDRIKIQKFRRNIVKCYLIGKNINFFKNQIRNELDFEVTRNLKNSIIQILKDIKFNKNPEKYILLSPAAASYDQFSN
;
A
#
# COMPACT_ATOMS: atom_id res chain seq x y z
N LYS A 1 -9.86 21.63 -12.56
CA LYS A 1 -9.85 20.29 -11.95
C LYS A 1 -8.41 19.78 -11.95
N ILE A 2 -7.91 19.31 -10.80
CA ILE A 2 -6.57 18.72 -10.69
C ILE A 2 -6.62 17.35 -11.39
N LYS A 3 -5.76 17.17 -12.41
CA LYS A 3 -5.61 15.88 -13.11
C LYS A 3 -4.36 15.19 -12.57
N ASN A 4 -4.53 14.45 -11.47
CA ASN A 4 -3.43 13.73 -10.84
C ASN A 4 -3.99 12.44 -10.21
N SER A 5 -3.63 11.29 -10.76
CA SER A 5 -4.14 9.99 -10.30
C SER A 5 -3.70 9.64 -8.88
N TYR A 6 -2.51 10.06 -8.46
CA TYR A 6 -2.02 9.87 -7.10
C TYR A 6 -2.86 10.66 -6.08
N LEU A 7 -3.18 11.93 -6.39
CA LEU A 7 -3.97 12.79 -5.52
C LEU A 7 -5.48 12.52 -5.60
N ALA A 8 -5.96 11.88 -6.65
CA ALA A 8 -7.37 11.54 -6.84
C ALA A 8 -7.84 10.32 -6.01
N SER A 9 -6.93 9.70 -5.26
CA SER A 9 -7.28 8.61 -4.36
C SER A 9 -7.86 9.14 -3.04
N ASN A 10 -8.86 8.46 -2.48
CA ASN A 10 -9.47 8.81 -1.18
C ASN A 10 -8.45 8.94 -0.04
N ILE A 11 -7.26 8.35 -0.20
CA ILE A 11 -6.12 8.47 0.73
C ILE A 11 -5.70 9.92 0.93
N ASN A 12 -5.82 10.72 -0.12
CA ASN A 12 -5.27 12.08 -0.15
C ASN A 12 -6.35 13.16 0.07
N ASP A 13 -7.63 12.80 0.16
CA ASP A 13 -8.72 13.80 0.24
C ASP A 13 -8.58 14.71 1.46
N GLU A 14 -8.28 14.14 2.62
CA GLU A 14 -8.08 14.90 3.85
C GLU A 14 -6.82 15.80 3.75
N ASN A 15 -5.69 15.22 3.29
CA ASN A 15 -4.46 15.96 3.08
C ASN A 15 -4.65 17.10 2.06
N MET A 16 -5.38 16.86 0.98
CA MET A 16 -5.69 17.87 -0.03
C MET A 16 -6.54 19.01 0.52
N SER A 17 -7.46 18.71 1.42
CA SER A 17 -8.28 19.72 2.10
C SER A 17 -7.41 20.66 2.95
N PHE A 18 -6.48 20.11 3.72
CA PHE A 18 -5.51 20.90 4.49
C PHE A 18 -4.59 21.72 3.58
N ILE A 19 -4.01 21.12 2.56
CA ILE A 19 -3.13 21.83 1.60
C ILE A 19 -3.88 22.98 0.92
N TYR A 20 -5.14 22.76 0.54
CA TYR A 20 -5.95 23.83 -0.05
C TYR A 20 -6.25 24.96 0.94
N ALA A 21 -6.56 24.64 2.19
CA ALA A 21 -6.76 25.63 3.24
C ALA A 21 -5.49 26.48 3.45
N PHE A 22 -4.32 25.87 3.55
CA PHE A 22 -3.04 26.57 3.63
C PHE A 22 -2.78 27.46 2.40
N ALA A 23 -3.03 26.94 1.20
CA ALA A 23 -2.86 27.71 -0.03
C ALA A 23 -3.74 28.98 -0.03
N LYS A 24 -4.96 28.89 0.51
CA LYS A 24 -5.86 30.06 0.68
C LYS A 24 -5.30 31.07 1.67
N ILE A 25 -4.82 30.63 2.84
CA ILE A 25 -4.23 31.51 3.86
C ILE A 25 -3.00 32.23 3.28
N LEU A 26 -2.15 31.52 2.55
CA LEU A 26 -0.94 32.06 1.92
C LEU A 26 -1.23 32.83 0.62
N LYS A 27 -2.50 33.02 0.26
CA LYS A 27 -2.95 33.73 -0.96
C LYS A 27 -2.31 33.20 -2.25
N ILE A 28 -2.05 31.87 -2.31
CA ILE A 28 -1.48 31.25 -3.51
C ILE A 28 -2.53 31.32 -4.64
N ASN A 29 -2.07 31.77 -5.81
CA ASN A 29 -2.90 31.85 -7.01
C ASN A 29 -3.47 30.47 -7.38
N LYS A 30 -4.75 30.42 -7.75
CA LYS A 30 -5.48 29.18 -8.08
C LYS A 30 -4.82 28.39 -9.21
N ASN A 31 -4.34 29.08 -10.25
CA ASN A 31 -3.71 28.39 -11.39
C ASN A 31 -2.36 27.79 -10.99
N SER A 32 -1.56 28.54 -10.22
CA SER A 32 -0.29 28.01 -9.65
C SER A 32 -0.55 26.79 -8.77
N PHE A 33 -1.54 26.85 -7.91
CA PHE A 33 -1.93 25.70 -7.07
C PHE A 33 -2.30 24.48 -7.92
N ILE A 34 -3.17 24.66 -8.92
CA ILE A 34 -3.60 23.56 -9.81
C ILE A 34 -2.40 22.97 -10.56
N ASN A 35 -1.50 23.80 -11.09
CA ASN A 35 -0.33 23.35 -11.83
C ASN A 35 0.61 22.53 -10.96
N ILE A 36 0.92 23.01 -9.75
CA ILE A 36 1.79 22.29 -8.80
C ILE A 36 1.17 20.95 -8.40
N MET A 37 -0.12 20.93 -8.03
CA MET A 37 -0.80 19.71 -7.64
C MET A 37 -0.93 18.73 -8.81
N SER A 38 -1.09 19.19 -10.05
CA SER A 38 -1.17 18.34 -11.22
C SER A 38 0.17 17.68 -11.57
N SER A 39 1.29 18.34 -11.27
CA SER A 39 2.65 17.83 -11.49
C SER A 39 3.22 17.04 -10.31
N PHE A 40 2.54 16.99 -9.17
CA PHE A 40 3.02 16.29 -7.98
C PHE A 40 3.11 14.79 -8.19
N LYS A 41 4.28 14.21 -8.03
CA LYS A 41 4.56 12.78 -8.29
C LYS A 41 4.32 11.87 -7.08
N GLY A 42 3.84 12.41 -5.96
CA GLY A 42 3.74 11.67 -4.71
C GLY A 42 5.01 11.77 -3.87
N LEU A 43 4.96 11.14 -2.70
CA LEU A 43 6.12 11.01 -1.80
C LEU A 43 6.72 9.62 -1.93
N PRO A 44 8.05 9.49 -1.90
CA PRO A 44 8.70 8.18 -1.86
C PRO A 44 8.16 7.30 -0.74
N HIS A 45 7.96 6.03 -1.04
CA HIS A 45 7.49 5.00 -0.09
C HIS A 45 6.06 5.20 0.46
N ARG A 46 5.27 6.11 -0.13
CA ARG A 46 3.85 6.31 0.21
C ARG A 46 2.98 6.05 -1.01
N PHE A 47 2.42 4.85 -1.11
CA PHE A 47 1.60 4.40 -2.24
C PHE A 47 2.25 4.69 -3.59
N GLU A 48 3.57 4.51 -3.64
CA GLU A 48 4.42 4.86 -4.78
C GLU A 48 4.37 3.78 -5.84
N PHE A 49 3.86 4.11 -7.03
CA PHE A 49 3.96 3.28 -8.22
C PHE A 49 5.36 3.45 -8.80
N PHE A 50 6.28 2.56 -8.47
CA PHE A 50 7.68 2.74 -8.85
C PHE A 50 8.11 1.90 -10.06
N TYR A 51 7.36 0.82 -10.39
CA TYR A 51 7.68 -0.02 -11.52
C TYR A 51 6.44 -0.70 -12.08
N LYS A 52 6.41 -0.86 -13.42
CA LYS A 52 5.39 -1.63 -14.13
C LYS A 52 6.04 -2.55 -15.14
N LYS A 53 5.62 -3.81 -15.18
CA LYS A 53 6.03 -4.79 -16.18
C LYS A 53 4.80 -5.49 -16.73
N LYS A 54 4.46 -5.22 -18.00
CA LYS A 54 3.22 -5.71 -18.63
C LYS A 54 1.99 -5.30 -17.78
N ASP A 55 1.26 -6.27 -17.29
CA ASP A 55 0.05 -6.17 -16.47
C ASP A 55 0.31 -6.20 -14.95
N ILE A 56 1.57 -6.16 -14.53
CA ILE A 56 2.00 -6.19 -13.13
C ILE A 56 2.49 -4.81 -12.72
N ASN A 57 1.83 -4.22 -11.73
CA ASN A 57 2.21 -2.95 -11.11
C ASN A 57 2.88 -3.21 -9.75
N PHE A 58 4.00 -2.56 -9.49
CA PHE A 58 4.72 -2.65 -8.22
C PHE A 58 4.51 -1.37 -7.43
N ILE A 59 4.01 -1.52 -6.21
CA ILE A 59 3.69 -0.39 -5.34
C ILE A 59 4.48 -0.51 -4.05
N ASN A 60 5.20 0.56 -3.73
CA ASN A 60 5.91 0.72 -2.48
C ASN A 60 5.12 1.65 -1.54
N ASP A 61 4.55 1.06 -0.50
CA ASP A 61 3.83 1.75 0.56
C ASP A 61 4.45 1.41 1.93
N SER A 62 5.79 1.31 1.96
CA SER A 62 6.53 0.88 3.15
C SER A 62 6.43 1.85 4.33
N LYS A 63 5.96 3.08 4.11
CA LYS A 63 5.59 4.03 5.18
C LYS A 63 4.28 3.69 5.89
N ALA A 64 3.48 2.75 5.40
CA ALA A 64 2.28 2.26 6.08
C ALA A 64 2.66 1.31 7.23
N THR A 65 2.93 1.88 8.41
CA THR A 65 3.40 1.17 9.62
C THR A 65 2.27 0.76 10.56
N SER A 66 1.04 0.71 10.09
CA SER A 66 -0.14 0.23 10.82
C SER A 66 -1.20 -0.28 9.86
N PHE A 67 -2.13 -1.10 10.34
CA PHE A 67 -3.26 -1.55 9.53
C PHE A 67 -4.16 -0.39 9.07
N ALA A 68 -4.32 0.64 9.90
CA ALA A 68 -5.08 1.82 9.51
C ALA A 68 -4.47 2.50 8.27
N ALA A 69 -3.14 2.67 8.24
CA ALA A 69 -2.43 3.25 7.10
C ALA A 69 -2.55 2.37 5.84
N THR A 70 -2.39 1.06 5.97
CA THR A 70 -2.49 0.09 4.87
C THR A 70 -3.90 0.00 4.28
N SER A 71 -4.93 0.22 5.09
CA SER A 71 -6.35 0.08 4.69
C SER A 71 -6.70 0.91 3.46
N SER A 72 -6.11 2.07 3.31
CA SER A 72 -6.33 2.95 2.16
C SER A 72 -5.82 2.32 0.86
N ALA A 73 -4.59 1.76 0.85
CA ALA A 73 -4.03 1.05 -0.30
C ALA A 73 -4.89 -0.16 -0.67
N LEU A 74 -5.29 -0.95 0.33
CA LEU A 74 -6.15 -2.14 0.13
C LEU A 74 -7.53 -1.80 -0.42
N SER A 75 -8.07 -0.61 -0.12
CA SER A 75 -9.36 -0.14 -0.65
C SER A 75 -9.28 0.32 -2.11
N SER A 76 -8.11 0.87 -2.51
CA SER A 76 -7.94 1.55 -3.80
C SER A 76 -7.60 0.60 -4.94
N LEU A 77 -7.15 -0.61 -4.64
CA LEU A 77 -6.64 -1.58 -5.62
C LEU A 77 -7.51 -2.84 -5.69
N ARG A 78 -7.28 -3.62 -6.74
CA ARG A 78 -7.85 -4.96 -6.95
C ARG A 78 -6.73 -5.93 -7.36
N ASN A 79 -6.95 -7.22 -7.21
CA ASN A 79 -5.97 -8.26 -7.57
C ASN A 79 -4.60 -8.04 -6.88
N ILE A 80 -4.65 -7.79 -5.57
CA ILE A 80 -3.50 -7.44 -4.74
C ILE A 80 -2.77 -8.71 -4.28
N TYR A 81 -1.48 -8.78 -4.53
CA TYR A 81 -0.52 -9.65 -3.88
C TYR A 81 0.14 -8.84 -2.77
N TRP A 82 -0.30 -9.02 -1.54
CA TRP A 82 0.02 -8.14 -0.42
C TRP A 82 1.17 -8.67 0.41
N ILE A 83 2.27 -7.91 0.52
CA ILE A 83 3.42 -8.20 1.38
C ILE A 83 3.25 -7.40 2.67
N LEU A 84 3.17 -8.12 3.80
CA LEU A 84 2.97 -7.52 5.11
C LEU A 84 3.81 -8.22 6.17
N GLY A 85 4.14 -7.49 7.25
CA GLY A 85 4.93 -8.02 8.35
C GLY A 85 6.00 -7.05 8.83
N GLY A 86 6.54 -7.33 10.01
CA GLY A 86 7.48 -6.49 10.73
C GLY A 86 7.14 -6.45 12.21
N LEU A 87 7.49 -5.36 12.89
CA LEU A 87 7.17 -5.11 14.29
C LEU A 87 5.82 -4.38 14.39
N PRO A 88 4.72 -5.08 14.73
CA PRO A 88 3.39 -4.49 14.78
C PRO A 88 3.26 -3.53 15.96
N LYS A 89 2.37 -2.54 15.85
CA LYS A 89 1.96 -1.72 16.99
C LYS A 89 1.11 -2.56 17.95
N LYS A 90 1.23 -2.26 19.25
CA LYS A 90 0.39 -2.89 20.28
C LYS A 90 -1.09 -2.67 19.97
N ASN A 91 -1.87 -3.75 20.02
CA ASN A 91 -3.32 -3.73 19.77
C ASN A 91 -3.76 -3.29 18.36
N ASP A 92 -2.86 -3.23 17.39
CA ASP A 92 -3.23 -2.92 16.01
C ASP A 92 -4.05 -4.08 15.41
N ARG A 93 -5.19 -3.75 14.80
CA ARG A 93 -6.13 -4.73 14.25
C ARG A 93 -6.69 -4.26 12.92
N ILE A 94 -7.04 -5.22 12.06
CA ILE A 94 -7.68 -4.97 10.79
C ILE A 94 -9.03 -5.68 10.70
N LYS A 95 -10.02 -4.99 10.13
CA LYS A 95 -11.28 -5.60 9.69
C LYS A 95 -11.08 -6.12 8.25
N ILE A 96 -10.39 -7.26 8.12
CA ILE A 96 -9.91 -7.78 6.83
C ILE A 96 -11.04 -8.09 5.84
N GLN A 97 -12.24 -8.43 6.34
CA GLN A 97 -13.42 -8.72 5.53
C GLN A 97 -13.76 -7.60 4.55
N LYS A 98 -13.46 -6.34 4.91
CA LYS A 98 -13.69 -5.18 4.05
C LYS A 98 -12.86 -5.21 2.77
N PHE A 99 -11.70 -5.90 2.79
CA PHE A 99 -10.71 -5.92 1.71
C PHE A 99 -10.58 -7.28 1.03
N ARG A 100 -11.28 -8.32 1.53
CA ARG A 100 -11.14 -9.69 1.07
C ARG A 100 -11.23 -9.83 -0.47
N ARG A 101 -12.18 -9.13 -1.09
CA ARG A 101 -12.39 -9.20 -2.55
C ARG A 101 -11.30 -8.53 -3.37
N ASN A 102 -10.44 -7.73 -2.73
CA ASN A 102 -9.38 -6.99 -3.39
C ASN A 102 -8.04 -7.74 -3.36
N ILE A 103 -7.88 -8.65 -2.40
CA ILE A 103 -6.63 -9.34 -2.11
C ILE A 103 -6.67 -10.75 -2.67
N VAL A 104 -5.69 -11.11 -3.48
CA VAL A 104 -5.52 -12.47 -4.02
C VAL A 104 -4.84 -13.35 -2.99
N LYS A 105 -3.70 -12.90 -2.44
CA LYS A 105 -2.91 -13.66 -1.47
C LYS A 105 -2.01 -12.73 -0.66
N CYS A 106 -1.71 -13.14 0.57
CA CYS A 106 -0.83 -12.45 1.50
C CYS A 106 0.53 -13.14 1.61
N TYR A 107 1.61 -12.36 1.79
CA TYR A 107 2.98 -12.87 1.97
C TYR A 107 3.56 -12.27 3.24
N LEU A 108 3.79 -13.16 4.24
CA LEU A 108 4.18 -12.74 5.57
C LEU A 108 5.70 -12.69 5.70
N ILE A 109 6.21 -11.52 6.09
CA ILE A 109 7.64 -11.25 6.28
C ILE A 109 7.97 -10.87 7.73
N GLY A 110 9.27 -10.88 8.07
CA GLY A 110 9.76 -10.51 9.40
C GLY A 110 9.59 -11.59 10.45
N LYS A 111 9.73 -11.22 11.72
CA LYS A 111 9.76 -12.15 12.86
C LYS A 111 8.38 -12.41 13.49
N ASN A 112 7.47 -11.45 13.40
CA ASN A 112 6.17 -11.50 14.11
C ASN A 112 5.05 -12.17 13.29
N ILE A 113 5.35 -13.26 12.60
CA ILE A 113 4.45 -13.98 11.69
C ILE A 113 3.11 -14.33 12.34
N ASN A 114 3.12 -14.82 13.57
CA ASN A 114 1.90 -15.27 14.26
C ASN A 114 0.91 -14.13 14.48
N PHE A 115 1.38 -12.92 14.73
CA PHE A 115 0.51 -11.75 14.87
C PHE A 115 -0.28 -11.50 13.58
N PHE A 116 0.39 -11.43 12.43
CA PHE A 116 -0.26 -11.19 11.15
C PHE A 116 -1.12 -12.37 10.70
N LYS A 117 -0.61 -13.61 10.86
CA LYS A 117 -1.36 -14.82 10.56
C LYS A 117 -2.71 -14.85 11.28
N ASN A 118 -2.75 -14.51 12.58
CA ASN A 118 -3.99 -14.49 13.36
C ASN A 118 -5.01 -13.45 12.88
N GLN A 119 -4.58 -12.39 12.20
CA GLN A 119 -5.46 -11.36 11.65
C GLN A 119 -6.14 -11.78 10.34
N ILE A 120 -5.51 -12.69 9.57
CA ILE A 120 -5.92 -12.96 8.18
C ILE A 120 -6.31 -14.43 7.89
N ARG A 121 -5.88 -15.41 8.71
CA ARG A 121 -5.92 -16.86 8.41
C ARG A 121 -7.30 -17.44 8.06
N ASN A 122 -8.37 -16.82 8.55
CA ASN A 122 -9.73 -17.32 8.32
C ASN A 122 -10.40 -16.65 7.09
N GLU A 123 -9.75 -15.68 6.48
CA GLU A 123 -10.34 -14.83 5.46
C GLU A 123 -9.54 -14.78 4.15
N LEU A 124 -8.23 -14.99 4.22
CA LEU A 124 -7.31 -14.82 3.10
C LEU A 124 -6.28 -15.95 3.03
N ASP A 125 -5.96 -16.35 1.82
CA ASP A 125 -4.81 -17.20 1.56
C ASP A 125 -3.52 -16.46 1.88
N PHE A 126 -2.58 -17.15 2.50
CA PHE A 126 -1.29 -16.57 2.84
C PHE A 126 -0.13 -17.56 2.75
N GLU A 127 1.06 -17.01 2.61
CA GLU A 127 2.32 -17.75 2.63
C GLU A 127 3.35 -17.07 3.53
N VAL A 128 4.15 -17.85 4.26
CA VAL A 128 5.22 -17.34 5.11
C VAL A 128 6.52 -17.34 4.32
N THR A 129 6.90 -16.17 3.83
CA THR A 129 8.10 -15.98 2.99
C THR A 129 9.30 -15.43 3.76
N ARG A 130 9.08 -14.90 4.96
CA ARG A 130 10.06 -14.40 5.93
C ARG A 130 10.80 -13.11 5.52
N ASN A 131 11.05 -12.89 4.23
CA ASN A 131 11.73 -11.68 3.74
C ASN A 131 11.17 -11.22 2.39
N LEU A 132 11.47 -9.98 2.03
CA LEU A 132 10.96 -9.34 0.82
C LEU A 132 11.39 -10.06 -0.46
N LYS A 133 12.65 -10.52 -0.54
CA LYS A 133 13.18 -11.23 -1.72
C LYS A 133 12.38 -12.51 -2.01
N ASN A 134 12.16 -13.32 -1.00
CA ASN A 134 11.40 -14.55 -1.11
C ASN A 134 9.93 -14.28 -1.47
N SER A 135 9.33 -13.21 -0.91
CA SER A 135 7.97 -12.78 -1.26
C SER A 135 7.85 -12.48 -2.75
N ILE A 136 8.76 -11.70 -3.30
CA ILE A 136 8.74 -11.35 -4.74
C ILE A 136 8.91 -12.60 -5.60
N ILE A 137 9.85 -13.50 -5.26
CA ILE A 137 10.05 -14.75 -6.00
C ILE A 137 8.78 -15.59 -6.01
N GLN A 138 8.13 -15.73 -4.86
CA GLN A 138 6.92 -16.53 -4.73
C GLN A 138 5.72 -15.88 -5.45
N ILE A 139 5.54 -14.57 -5.30
CA ILE A 139 4.50 -13.82 -6.00
C ILE A 139 4.62 -13.98 -7.51
N LEU A 140 5.83 -13.90 -8.06
CA LEU A 140 6.05 -14.07 -9.50
C LEU A 140 5.73 -15.48 -10.00
N LYS A 141 5.79 -16.51 -9.14
CA LYS A 141 5.30 -17.87 -9.46
C LYS A 141 3.77 -17.89 -9.46
N ASP A 142 3.15 -17.37 -8.41
CA ASP A 142 1.70 -17.39 -8.21
C ASP A 142 0.96 -16.57 -9.30
N ILE A 143 1.53 -15.44 -9.71
CA ILE A 143 0.97 -14.56 -10.76
C ILE A 143 0.81 -15.29 -12.10
N LYS A 144 1.66 -16.26 -12.43
CA LYS A 144 1.59 -16.99 -13.70
C LYS A 144 0.26 -17.68 -13.92
N PHE A 145 -0.42 -18.06 -12.84
CA PHE A 145 -1.71 -18.75 -12.87
C PHE A 145 -2.90 -17.78 -12.82
N ASN A 146 -2.65 -16.49 -12.60
CA ASN A 146 -3.70 -15.48 -12.51
C ASN A 146 -3.93 -14.81 -13.86
N LYS A 147 -5.11 -15.01 -14.45
CA LYS A 147 -5.52 -14.47 -15.76
C LYS A 147 -6.09 -13.05 -15.70
N ASN A 148 -6.18 -12.43 -14.53
CA ASN A 148 -6.68 -11.08 -14.39
C ASN A 148 -5.82 -10.08 -15.21
N PRO A 149 -6.46 -9.08 -15.84
CA PRO A 149 -5.78 -8.18 -16.78
C PRO A 149 -4.81 -7.20 -16.09
N GLU A 150 -4.97 -6.98 -14.78
CA GLU A 150 -4.10 -6.09 -14.02
C GLU A 150 -3.86 -6.64 -12.61
N LYS A 151 -2.61 -6.65 -12.17
CA LYS A 151 -2.15 -7.21 -10.91
C LYS A 151 -1.30 -6.22 -10.16
N TYR A 152 -1.38 -6.21 -8.84
CA TYR A 152 -0.66 -5.29 -7.99
C TYR A 152 0.17 -6.06 -6.95
N ILE A 153 1.49 -5.90 -7.01
CA ILE A 153 2.39 -6.33 -5.95
C ILE A 153 2.54 -5.16 -5.00
N LEU A 154 1.93 -5.26 -3.83
CA LEU A 154 1.87 -4.20 -2.84
C LEU A 154 2.76 -4.52 -1.64
N LEU A 155 3.82 -3.76 -1.44
CA LEU A 155 4.55 -3.71 -0.18
C LEU A 155 3.90 -2.66 0.73
N SER A 156 3.05 -3.09 1.64
CA SER A 156 2.42 -2.24 2.67
C SER A 156 2.43 -3.00 3.99
N PRO A 157 3.52 -2.87 4.77
CA PRO A 157 3.87 -3.81 5.85
C PRO A 157 2.89 -3.85 7.00
N ALA A 158 2.11 -2.80 7.22
CA ALA A 158 1.27 -2.59 8.41
C ALA A 158 2.06 -2.65 9.73
N ALA A 159 3.37 -2.45 9.67
CA ALA A 159 4.30 -2.56 10.79
C ALA A 159 5.59 -1.79 10.52
N ALA A 160 6.35 -1.49 11.55
CA ALA A 160 7.71 -1.00 11.42
C ALA A 160 8.67 -2.14 11.00
N SER A 161 9.74 -1.80 10.29
CA SER A 161 10.69 -2.77 9.70
C SER A 161 11.93 -3.05 10.55
N TYR A 162 11.97 -2.59 11.80
CA TYR A 162 13.13 -2.71 12.70
C TYR A 162 13.58 -4.15 13.00
N ASP A 163 12.75 -5.14 12.69
CA ASP A 163 13.09 -6.56 12.83
C ASP A 163 13.78 -7.14 11.59
N GLN A 164 13.87 -6.39 10.50
CA GLN A 164 14.35 -6.84 9.19
C GLN A 164 15.52 -6.00 8.64
N PHE A 165 15.56 -4.71 8.99
CA PHE A 165 16.57 -3.76 8.49
C PHE A 165 17.17 -3.00 9.67
N SER A 166 18.51 -2.91 9.67
CA SER A 166 19.26 -1.95 10.48
C SER A 166 19.18 -0.59 9.81
N ASN A 167 18.77 0.43 10.55
CA ASN A 167 18.76 1.80 10.06
C ASN A 167 20.18 2.34 9.89
#